data_eab52d9384a20761926e66cbf347496a
#
_entry.id   eab52d9384a20761926e66cbf347496a
#
_cell.length_a   1.000
_cell.length_b   1.000
_cell.length_c   1.000
_cell.angle_alpha   90.00
_cell.angle_beta   90.00
_cell.angle_gamma   90.00
#
_symmetry.space_group_name_H-M   'P 1'
#
loop_
_entity.id
_entity.type
_entity.pdbx_description
1 polymer ?
#
loop_
_entity_poly.entity_id
_entity_poly.type
_entity_poly.pdbx_seq_one_letter_code
_entity_poly.pdbx_strand_id
1 'polypeptide(L)'
;MDNNRYLTIDGIPVEINGEKNLLALIQKVGIKMPTFCYHSELSTYGACRMCMVEDQWGTLHASCSTPPKPGMEIRTNTERLRKYRKVILELLLANHCRDCTTCDNNEKCKLQDIARRFHIEGVRFPNAASKPDVDDSSPCITIDHHKCILCGDCVRTCNEIQNVGVIDFMNRGSRMVVGTAFHKPIG
;
A
#
# COMPACT_ATOMS: atom_id res chain seq x y z
N MET A 1 18.41 32.04 -4.92
CA MET A 1 17.85 31.00 -4.02
C MET A 1 18.74 29.79 -4.18
N ASP A 2 19.31 29.29 -3.09
CA ASP A 2 20.18 28.11 -3.13
C ASP A 2 19.37 26.89 -3.64
N ASN A 3 19.56 26.56 -4.90
CA ASN A 3 18.85 25.47 -5.61
C ASN A 3 19.14 24.07 -4.99
N ASN A 4 19.95 24.04 -3.95
CA ASN A 4 20.50 22.82 -3.34
C ASN A 4 19.62 22.26 -2.19
N ARG A 5 18.42 22.82 -1.95
CA ARG A 5 17.50 22.37 -0.90
C ARG A 5 16.06 22.16 -1.36
N TYR A 6 15.77 22.42 -2.63
CA TYR A 6 14.42 22.37 -3.14
C TYR A 6 14.25 21.26 -4.18
N LEU A 7 13.08 20.67 -4.21
CA LEU A 7 12.55 19.87 -5.30
C LEU A 7 11.18 20.40 -5.70
N THR A 8 10.66 19.98 -6.84
CA THR A 8 9.36 20.45 -7.35
C THR A 8 8.35 19.29 -7.33
N ILE A 9 7.18 19.51 -6.72
CA ILE A 9 6.06 18.58 -6.68
C ILE A 9 4.87 19.20 -7.41
N ASP A 10 4.46 18.63 -8.53
CA ASP A 10 3.37 19.14 -9.38
C ASP A 10 3.51 20.64 -9.69
N GLY A 11 4.73 21.13 -9.94
CA GLY A 11 5.05 22.53 -10.19
C GLY A 11 5.24 23.40 -8.93
N ILE A 12 5.06 22.88 -7.74
CA ILE A 12 5.23 23.59 -6.47
C ILE A 12 6.65 23.33 -5.93
N PRO A 13 7.48 24.36 -5.70
CA PRO A 13 8.78 24.19 -5.06
C PRO A 13 8.60 23.83 -3.58
N VAL A 14 9.29 22.80 -3.13
CA VAL A 14 9.20 22.26 -1.77
C VAL A 14 10.61 22.13 -1.19
N GLU A 15 10.81 22.69 -0.01
CA GLU A 15 12.06 22.58 0.71
C GLU A 15 12.22 21.22 1.37
N ILE A 16 13.41 20.63 1.22
CA ILE A 16 13.80 19.38 1.85
C ILE A 16 14.41 19.70 3.22
N ASN A 17 13.73 19.28 4.29
CA ASN A 17 14.15 19.52 5.69
C ASN A 17 14.44 18.21 6.43
N GLY A 18 15.11 17.27 5.76
CA GLY A 18 15.51 16.00 6.36
C GLY A 18 14.43 14.89 6.26
N GLU A 19 13.41 15.07 5.43
CA GLU A 19 12.40 14.04 5.22
C GLU A 19 13.04 12.77 4.62
N LYS A 20 12.66 11.61 5.17
CA LYS A 20 13.23 10.30 4.79
C LYS A 20 12.86 9.85 3.37
N ASN A 21 11.72 10.31 2.86
CA ASN A 21 11.18 9.88 1.56
C ASN A 21 10.32 10.96 0.91
N LEU A 22 10.08 10.82 -0.40
CA LEU A 22 9.24 11.73 -1.17
C LEU A 22 7.79 11.79 -0.68
N LEU A 23 7.26 10.69 -0.12
CA LEU A 23 5.88 10.64 0.38
C LEU A 23 5.65 11.65 1.49
N ALA A 24 6.61 11.81 2.40
CA ALA A 24 6.52 12.78 3.50
C ALA A 24 6.42 14.22 2.96
N LEU A 25 7.20 14.56 1.94
CA LEU A 25 7.13 15.86 1.28
C LEU A 25 5.80 16.08 0.54
N ILE A 26 5.31 15.06 -0.16
CA ILE A 26 4.02 15.10 -0.86
C ILE A 26 2.88 15.35 0.13
N GLN A 27 2.92 14.69 1.29
CA GLN A 27 1.93 14.91 2.37
C GLN A 27 2.05 16.30 2.99
N LYS A 28 3.28 16.82 3.15
CA LYS A 28 3.54 18.17 3.68
C LYS A 28 2.89 19.28 2.82
N VAL A 29 2.84 19.09 1.50
CA VAL A 29 2.13 20.02 0.60
C VAL A 29 0.63 19.73 0.46
N GLY A 30 0.06 18.87 1.30
CA GLY A 30 -1.37 18.59 1.35
C GLY A 30 -1.90 17.62 0.30
N ILE A 31 -1.05 16.97 -0.48
CA ILE A 31 -1.46 16.01 -1.50
C ILE A 31 -1.75 14.65 -0.85
N LYS A 32 -3.00 14.19 -0.95
CA LYS A 32 -3.44 12.87 -0.45
C LYS A 32 -2.99 11.76 -1.38
N MET A 33 -1.74 11.31 -1.22
CA MET A 33 -1.18 10.19 -1.96
C MET A 33 -1.77 8.86 -1.49
N PRO A 34 -2.31 8.00 -2.40
CA PRO A 34 -2.81 6.68 -2.01
C PRO A 34 -1.66 5.75 -1.62
N THR A 35 -1.82 5.06 -0.50
CA THR A 35 -0.87 4.03 -0.02
C THR A 35 -1.63 2.93 0.67
N PHE A 36 -1.13 1.69 0.67
CA PHE A 36 -1.67 0.59 1.47
C PHE A 36 -0.63 0.01 2.44
N CYS A 37 0.62 -0.12 2.02
CA CYS A 37 1.67 -0.78 2.78
C CYS A 37 2.63 0.19 3.51
N TYR A 38 2.33 1.47 3.56
CA TYR A 38 3.15 2.45 4.28
C TYR A 38 2.53 2.82 5.61
N HIS A 39 3.33 2.69 6.66
CA HIS A 39 3.04 3.17 8.00
C HIS A 39 4.28 3.92 8.54
N SER A 40 4.08 5.05 9.24
CA SER A 40 5.18 5.91 9.74
C SER A 40 6.07 5.20 10.75
N GLU A 41 5.50 4.31 11.56
CA GLU A 41 6.16 3.61 12.65
C GLU A 41 6.80 2.27 12.22
N LEU A 42 6.63 1.86 10.97
CA LEU A 42 7.15 0.60 10.45
C LEU A 42 8.21 0.84 9.39
N SER A 43 9.07 -0.14 9.19
CA SER A 43 10.03 -0.14 8.09
C SER A 43 9.36 0.04 6.73
N THR A 44 10.08 0.60 5.77
CA THR A 44 9.55 0.80 4.42
C THR A 44 9.43 -0.53 3.68
N TYR A 45 8.23 -0.90 3.25
CA TYR A 45 7.98 -2.14 2.53
C TYR A 45 7.92 -1.97 1.00
N GLY A 46 7.24 -0.93 0.52
CA GLY A 46 7.20 -0.58 -0.91
C GLY A 46 6.44 -1.56 -1.81
N ALA A 47 5.67 -2.50 -1.28
CA ALA A 47 5.05 -3.59 -2.02
C ALA A 47 3.82 -3.16 -2.85
N CYS A 48 2.94 -2.31 -2.31
CA CYS A 48 1.64 -2.01 -2.93
C CYS A 48 1.73 -1.16 -4.20
N ARG A 49 2.80 -0.42 -4.41
CA ARG A 49 3.04 0.46 -5.56
C ARG A 49 1.96 1.52 -5.84
N MET A 50 1.07 1.78 -4.89
CA MET A 50 0.04 2.83 -5.04
C MET A 50 0.60 4.24 -4.97
N CYS A 51 1.71 4.44 -4.24
CA CYS A 51 2.36 5.72 -4.04
C CYS A 51 3.32 6.14 -5.18
N MET A 52 3.22 5.52 -6.36
CA MET A 52 4.11 5.84 -7.48
C MET A 52 3.97 7.29 -7.92
N VAL A 53 5.10 7.91 -8.21
CA VAL A 53 5.25 9.25 -8.81
C VAL A 53 6.10 9.15 -10.07
N GLU A 54 6.03 10.14 -10.93
CA GLU A 54 6.79 10.21 -12.18
C GLU A 54 7.74 11.41 -12.12
N ASP A 55 9.02 11.20 -12.47
CA ASP A 55 10.00 12.27 -12.53
C ASP A 55 9.98 13.00 -13.87
N GLN A 56 10.82 14.02 -14.04
CA GLN A 56 10.94 14.83 -15.25
C GLN A 56 11.36 14.03 -16.48
N TRP A 57 11.96 12.86 -16.31
CA TRP A 57 12.37 11.95 -17.39
C TRP A 57 11.36 10.85 -17.68
N GLY A 58 10.24 10.84 -16.99
CA GLY A 58 9.21 9.81 -17.12
C GLY A 58 9.52 8.52 -16.33
N THR A 59 10.51 8.53 -15.44
CA THR A 59 10.82 7.37 -14.60
C THR A 59 9.86 7.30 -13.42
N LEU A 60 9.40 6.09 -13.11
CA LEU A 60 8.47 5.85 -12.02
C LEU A 60 9.20 5.52 -10.72
N HIS A 61 8.89 6.25 -9.65
CA HIS A 61 9.45 6.07 -8.32
C HIS A 61 8.37 5.76 -7.31
N ALA A 62 8.64 4.84 -6.38
CA ALA A 62 7.77 4.63 -5.22
C ALA A 62 8.07 5.69 -4.16
N SER A 63 7.19 6.67 -4.01
CA SER A 63 7.45 7.82 -3.14
C SER A 63 7.72 7.46 -1.68
N CYS A 64 7.17 6.35 -1.17
CA CYS A 64 7.39 5.88 0.20
C CYS A 64 8.80 5.35 0.46
N SER A 65 9.54 4.95 -0.58
CA SER A 65 10.89 4.37 -0.46
C SER A 65 11.99 5.17 -1.15
N THR A 66 11.63 6.22 -1.89
CA THR A 66 12.60 7.04 -2.60
C THR A 66 12.98 8.26 -1.76
N PRO A 67 14.26 8.43 -1.41
CA PRO A 67 14.72 9.62 -0.72
C PRO A 67 14.60 10.86 -1.62
N PRO A 68 14.22 12.02 -1.07
CA PRO A 68 14.18 13.26 -1.83
C PRO A 68 15.59 13.71 -2.21
N LYS A 69 15.74 14.23 -3.42
CA LYS A 69 16.99 14.81 -3.91
C LYS A 69 16.73 16.23 -4.42
N PRO A 70 17.63 17.20 -4.13
CA PRO A 70 17.52 18.53 -4.70
C PRO A 70 17.44 18.50 -6.23
N GLY A 71 16.64 19.40 -6.79
CA GLY A 71 16.45 19.51 -8.23
C GLY A 71 15.58 18.44 -8.87
N MET A 72 15.02 17.48 -8.10
CA MET A 72 14.01 16.56 -8.65
C MET A 72 12.73 17.32 -8.97
N GLU A 73 12.14 17.00 -10.13
CA GLU A 73 10.78 17.40 -10.47
C GLU A 73 9.91 16.16 -10.52
N ILE A 74 8.92 16.09 -9.65
CA ILE A 74 8.02 14.94 -9.56
C ILE A 74 6.58 15.35 -9.84
N ARG A 75 5.86 14.48 -10.52
CA ARG A 75 4.43 14.59 -10.82
C ARG A 75 3.71 13.47 -10.09
N THR A 76 2.65 13.84 -9.37
CA THR A 76 1.89 12.88 -8.55
C THR A 76 0.66 12.34 -9.27
N ASN A 77 0.19 13.01 -10.33
CA ASN A 77 -1.09 12.70 -10.97
C ASN A 77 -1.05 12.85 -12.50
N THR A 78 -0.24 12.03 -13.17
CA THR A 78 -0.25 11.94 -14.64
C THR A 78 -1.28 10.91 -15.11
N GLU A 79 -1.65 10.95 -16.41
CA GLU A 79 -2.53 9.93 -17.00
C GLU A 79 -1.95 8.52 -16.82
N ARG A 80 -0.64 8.37 -17.02
CA ARG A 80 0.08 7.11 -16.82
C ARG A 80 -0.04 6.60 -15.40
N LEU A 81 0.13 7.46 -14.39
CA LEU A 81 -0.01 7.10 -12.98
C LEU A 81 -1.44 6.71 -12.62
N ARG A 82 -2.44 7.40 -13.20
CA ARG A 82 -3.86 7.02 -12.98
C ARG A 82 -4.16 5.63 -13.55
N LYS A 83 -3.72 5.34 -14.78
CA LYS A 83 -3.83 4.01 -15.39
C LYS A 83 -3.13 2.94 -14.55
N TYR A 84 -1.93 3.23 -14.08
CA TYR A 84 -1.14 2.33 -13.22
C TYR A 84 -1.88 1.97 -11.93
N ARG A 85 -2.35 2.99 -11.21
CA ARG A 85 -3.11 2.79 -9.96
C ARG A 85 -4.41 2.04 -10.17
N LYS A 86 -5.10 2.29 -11.29
CA LYS A 86 -6.32 1.58 -11.64
C LYS A 86 -6.08 0.07 -11.80
N VAL A 87 -5.03 -0.30 -12.52
CA VAL A 87 -4.66 -1.72 -12.68
C VAL A 87 -4.31 -2.37 -11.35
N ILE A 88 -3.55 -1.70 -10.49
CA ILE A 88 -3.20 -2.21 -9.15
C ILE A 88 -4.46 -2.44 -8.31
N LEU A 89 -5.39 -1.49 -8.32
CA LEU A 89 -6.66 -1.61 -7.59
C LEU A 89 -7.49 -2.79 -8.09
N GLU A 90 -7.59 -2.96 -9.41
CA GLU A 90 -8.30 -4.10 -9.98
C GLU A 90 -7.66 -5.44 -9.59
N LEU A 91 -6.32 -5.52 -9.56
CA LEU A 91 -5.59 -6.71 -9.09
C LEU A 91 -5.84 -7.01 -7.60
N LEU A 92 -5.83 -5.97 -6.76
CA LEU A 92 -6.16 -6.13 -5.34
C LEU A 92 -7.61 -6.61 -5.15
N LEU A 93 -8.54 -6.00 -5.87
CA LEU A 93 -9.96 -6.37 -5.82
C LEU A 93 -10.25 -7.74 -6.44
N ALA A 94 -9.44 -8.21 -7.40
CA ALA A 94 -9.56 -9.56 -7.95
C ALA A 94 -9.34 -10.65 -6.89
N ASN A 95 -8.46 -10.37 -5.93
CA ASN A 95 -8.16 -11.29 -4.82
C ASN A 95 -8.92 -10.97 -3.53
N HIS A 96 -9.84 -10.04 -3.55
CA HIS A 96 -10.63 -9.61 -2.39
C HIS A 96 -12.07 -10.11 -2.50
N CYS A 97 -12.72 -10.42 -1.38
CA CYS A 97 -14.11 -10.89 -1.36
C CYS A 97 -15.11 -9.90 -1.97
N ARG A 98 -14.84 -8.59 -1.89
CA ARG A 98 -15.68 -7.48 -2.37
C ARG A 98 -17.09 -7.42 -1.77
N ASP A 99 -17.33 -8.18 -0.72
CA ASP A 99 -18.59 -8.16 0.01
C ASP A 99 -18.57 -7.02 1.03
N CYS A 100 -18.67 -5.77 0.51
CA CYS A 100 -18.54 -4.57 1.31
C CYS A 100 -19.74 -4.33 2.23
N THR A 101 -20.93 -4.79 1.84
CA THR A 101 -22.16 -4.53 2.58
C THR A 101 -22.22 -5.26 3.92
N THR A 102 -21.58 -6.42 4.01
CA THR A 102 -21.51 -7.22 5.24
C THR A 102 -20.16 -7.09 5.98
N CYS A 103 -19.27 -6.25 5.45
CA CYS A 103 -17.92 -6.07 6.01
C CYS A 103 -17.92 -5.11 7.18
N ASP A 104 -17.27 -5.48 8.30
CA ASP A 104 -17.12 -4.62 9.49
C ASP A 104 -16.37 -3.30 9.22
N ASN A 105 -15.56 -3.27 8.15
CA ASN A 105 -14.84 -2.09 7.69
C ASN A 105 -15.60 -1.28 6.64
N ASN A 106 -16.89 -1.57 6.38
CA ASN A 106 -17.66 -0.77 5.41
C ASN A 106 -17.62 0.71 5.78
N GLU A 107 -17.49 1.58 4.77
CA GLU A 107 -17.34 3.05 4.88
C GLU A 107 -16.03 3.54 5.56
N LYS A 108 -15.31 2.68 6.28
CA LYS A 108 -14.00 2.99 6.90
C LYS A 108 -12.83 2.35 6.14
N CYS A 109 -13.12 1.59 5.10
CA CYS A 109 -12.14 0.82 4.35
C CYS A 109 -11.37 1.70 3.37
N LYS A 110 -10.05 1.78 3.54
CA LYS A 110 -9.16 2.51 2.66
C LYS A 110 -9.16 1.98 1.22
N LEU A 111 -9.30 0.65 1.02
CA LEU A 111 -9.41 0.06 -0.30
C LEU A 111 -10.70 0.50 -1.00
N GLN A 112 -11.82 0.47 -0.28
CA GLN A 112 -13.12 0.91 -0.79
C GLN A 112 -13.10 2.40 -1.18
N ASP A 113 -12.56 3.28 -0.33
CA ASP A 113 -12.43 4.71 -0.61
C ASP A 113 -11.59 4.98 -1.86
N ILE A 114 -10.42 4.36 -1.94
CA ILE A 114 -9.53 4.54 -3.10
C ILE A 114 -10.17 3.94 -4.37
N ALA A 115 -10.85 2.79 -4.30
CA ALA A 115 -11.53 2.21 -5.45
C ALA A 115 -12.65 3.14 -5.98
N ARG A 116 -13.42 3.77 -5.10
CA ARG A 116 -14.43 4.79 -5.47
C ARG A 116 -13.77 6.01 -6.15
N ARG A 117 -12.67 6.52 -5.61
CA ARG A 117 -11.94 7.66 -6.17
C ARG A 117 -11.39 7.40 -7.58
N PHE A 118 -11.05 6.14 -7.89
CA PHE A 118 -10.56 5.74 -9.20
C PHE A 118 -11.65 5.18 -10.13
N HIS A 119 -12.92 5.27 -9.72
CA HIS A 119 -14.08 4.79 -10.48
C HIS A 119 -13.87 3.36 -10.99
N ILE A 120 -13.60 2.43 -10.07
CA ILE A 120 -13.50 1.01 -10.39
C ILE A 120 -14.92 0.43 -10.42
N GLU A 121 -15.48 0.29 -11.60
CA GLU A 121 -16.82 -0.25 -11.81
C GLU A 121 -16.82 -1.78 -11.96
N GLY A 122 -15.69 -2.34 -12.43
CA GLY A 122 -15.54 -3.77 -12.63
C GLY A 122 -14.09 -4.22 -12.44
N VAL A 123 -13.90 -5.51 -12.26
CA VAL A 123 -12.58 -6.14 -12.13
C VAL A 123 -12.36 -7.05 -13.33
N ARG A 124 -11.37 -6.70 -14.15
CA ARG A 124 -11.04 -7.43 -15.39
C ARG A 124 -10.31 -8.76 -15.14
N PHE A 125 -9.64 -8.86 -13.99
CA PHE A 125 -8.80 -10.02 -13.67
C PHE A 125 -9.61 -11.09 -12.94
N PRO A 126 -9.46 -12.38 -13.31
CA PRO A 126 -10.09 -13.47 -12.58
C PRO A 126 -9.46 -13.61 -11.19
N ASN A 127 -10.25 -14.07 -10.22
CA ASN A 127 -9.70 -14.51 -8.94
C ASN A 127 -8.96 -15.84 -9.14
N ALA A 128 -7.64 -15.80 -9.02
CA ALA A 128 -6.78 -16.97 -9.20
C ALA A 128 -6.38 -17.62 -7.86
N ALA A 129 -6.75 -17.04 -6.72
CA ALA A 129 -6.31 -17.48 -5.41
C ALA A 129 -7.32 -18.44 -4.76
N SER A 130 -6.89 -19.67 -4.50
CA SER A 130 -7.49 -20.49 -3.45
C SER A 130 -6.96 -19.99 -2.11
N LYS A 131 -7.83 -19.48 -1.25
CA LYS A 131 -7.48 -18.97 0.06
C LYS A 131 -7.93 -19.93 1.15
N PRO A 132 -7.17 -20.06 2.25
CA PRO A 132 -7.61 -20.83 3.40
C PRO A 132 -8.89 -20.24 4.01
N ASP A 133 -9.58 -21.06 4.80
CA ASP A 133 -10.68 -20.61 5.63
C ASP A 133 -10.23 -19.56 6.65
N VAL A 134 -11.20 -18.92 7.26
CA VAL A 134 -10.94 -17.94 8.34
C VAL A 134 -10.32 -18.65 9.53
N ASP A 135 -9.21 -18.11 10.04
CA ASP A 135 -8.62 -18.57 11.31
C ASP A 135 -9.13 -17.67 12.45
N ASP A 136 -10.01 -18.20 13.26
CA ASP A 136 -10.60 -17.60 14.45
C ASP A 136 -10.24 -18.37 15.74
N SER A 137 -9.17 -19.15 15.69
CA SER A 137 -8.70 -19.96 16.81
C SER A 137 -8.26 -19.15 18.03
N SER A 138 -7.82 -17.91 17.81
CA SER A 138 -7.45 -16.99 18.89
C SER A 138 -8.63 -16.14 19.36
N PRO A 139 -8.80 -15.93 20.69
CA PRO A 139 -9.84 -15.03 21.20
C PRO A 139 -9.59 -13.54 20.87
N CYS A 140 -8.39 -13.18 20.45
CA CYS A 140 -7.98 -11.79 20.24
C CYS A 140 -7.70 -11.43 18.77
N ILE A 141 -7.41 -12.41 17.92
CA ILE A 141 -6.98 -12.19 16.53
C ILE A 141 -7.74 -13.13 15.62
N THR A 142 -8.43 -12.57 14.64
CA THR A 142 -9.04 -13.32 13.53
C THR A 142 -8.30 -13.00 12.23
N ILE A 143 -7.92 -14.01 11.48
CA ILE A 143 -7.28 -13.87 10.16
C ILE A 143 -8.25 -14.28 9.06
N ASP A 144 -8.80 -13.30 8.35
CA ASP A 144 -9.62 -13.52 7.17
C ASP A 144 -8.81 -13.23 5.89
N HIS A 145 -8.37 -14.29 5.24
CA HIS A 145 -7.56 -14.20 4.03
C HIS A 145 -8.32 -13.61 2.85
N HIS A 146 -9.64 -13.69 2.83
CA HIS A 146 -10.47 -13.14 1.76
C HIS A 146 -10.55 -11.61 1.80
N LYS A 147 -10.29 -11.02 2.96
CA LYS A 147 -10.21 -9.57 3.18
C LYS A 147 -8.77 -9.03 3.15
N CYS A 148 -7.77 -9.92 3.07
CA CYS A 148 -6.36 -9.55 3.10
C CYS A 148 -5.89 -9.00 1.74
N ILE A 149 -5.22 -7.82 1.76
CA ILE A 149 -4.60 -7.18 0.60
C ILE A 149 -3.07 -7.34 0.55
N LEU A 150 -2.50 -8.15 1.44
CA LEU A 150 -1.07 -8.43 1.55
C LEU A 150 -0.21 -7.16 1.75
N CYS A 151 -0.70 -6.18 2.51
CA CYS A 151 0.06 -4.95 2.79
C CYS A 151 1.28 -5.18 3.70
N GLY A 152 1.29 -6.26 4.45
CA GLY A 152 2.39 -6.62 5.36
C GLY A 152 2.45 -5.81 6.66
N ASP A 153 1.46 -4.97 6.95
CA ASP A 153 1.48 -4.15 8.17
C ASP A 153 1.43 -5.03 9.42
N CYS A 154 0.57 -6.06 9.45
CA CYS A 154 0.48 -6.99 10.58
C CYS A 154 1.78 -7.80 10.78
N VAL A 155 2.39 -8.28 9.70
CA VAL A 155 3.67 -9.02 9.76
C VAL A 155 4.77 -8.13 10.33
N ARG A 156 4.92 -6.91 9.82
CA ARG A 156 5.93 -5.97 10.30
C ARG A 156 5.66 -5.50 11.72
N THR A 157 4.41 -5.25 12.08
CA THR A 157 4.04 -4.92 13.47
C THR A 157 4.41 -6.06 14.42
N CYS A 158 4.13 -7.31 14.03
CA CYS A 158 4.47 -8.48 14.82
C CYS A 158 5.99 -8.62 15.00
N ASN A 159 6.77 -8.36 13.96
CA ASN A 159 8.23 -8.48 14.00
C ASN A 159 8.92 -7.26 14.61
N GLU A 160 8.54 -6.03 14.20
CA GLU A 160 9.30 -4.81 14.52
C GLU A 160 8.84 -4.15 15.83
N ILE A 161 7.54 -4.22 16.15
CA ILE A 161 6.98 -3.59 17.34
C ILE A 161 6.81 -4.60 18.49
N GLN A 162 6.22 -5.76 18.20
CA GLN A 162 5.96 -6.77 19.21
C GLN A 162 7.14 -7.71 19.45
N ASN A 163 8.10 -7.78 18.54
CA ASN A 163 9.25 -8.70 18.58
C ASN A 163 8.88 -10.19 18.77
N VAL A 164 7.69 -10.59 18.32
CA VAL A 164 7.19 -11.97 18.46
C VAL A 164 7.45 -12.81 17.22
N GLY A 165 7.19 -12.28 16.02
CA GLY A 165 7.46 -12.95 14.75
C GLY A 165 6.63 -14.21 14.50
N VAL A 166 5.43 -14.31 15.07
CA VAL A 166 4.59 -15.51 14.98
C VAL A 166 3.87 -15.62 13.64
N ILE A 167 3.66 -14.51 12.95
CA ILE A 167 3.01 -14.47 11.63
C ILE A 167 3.97 -13.95 10.57
N ASP A 168 3.88 -14.53 9.37
CA ASP A 168 4.69 -14.13 8.23
C ASP A 168 3.95 -14.43 6.92
N PHE A 169 4.55 -14.03 5.79
CA PHE A 169 4.08 -14.40 4.47
C PHE A 169 4.37 -15.86 4.18
N MET A 170 3.34 -16.59 3.77
CA MET A 170 3.43 -17.99 3.43
C MET A 170 3.11 -18.18 1.95
N ASN A 171 3.73 -19.18 1.33
CA ASN A 171 3.63 -19.48 -0.10
C ASN A 171 4.16 -18.34 -1.00
N ARG A 172 3.85 -18.38 -2.29
CA ARG A 172 4.31 -17.38 -3.28
C ARG A 172 3.26 -17.18 -4.37
N GLY A 173 3.34 -16.01 -5.04
CA GLY A 173 2.46 -15.65 -6.15
C GLY A 173 0.99 -15.58 -5.72
N SER A 174 0.09 -16.14 -6.51
CA SER A 174 -1.36 -16.11 -6.25
C SER A 174 -1.79 -16.88 -5.00
N ARG A 175 -0.93 -17.76 -4.49
CA ARG A 175 -1.18 -18.54 -3.26
C ARG A 175 -0.63 -17.88 -2.00
N MET A 176 -0.02 -16.69 -2.11
CA MET A 176 0.54 -15.99 -0.94
C MET A 176 -0.56 -15.61 0.04
N VAL A 177 -0.33 -15.92 1.29
CA VAL A 177 -1.19 -15.58 2.44
C VAL A 177 -0.32 -15.14 3.62
N VAL A 178 -0.91 -14.49 4.60
CA VAL A 178 -0.28 -14.21 5.90
C VAL A 178 -0.77 -15.27 6.89
N GLY A 179 0.10 -15.85 7.66
CA GLY A 179 -0.27 -16.87 8.63
C GLY A 179 0.89 -17.27 9.52
N THR A 180 0.66 -18.29 10.31
CA THR A 180 1.63 -18.90 11.22
C THR A 180 2.44 -20.00 10.52
N ALA A 181 3.59 -20.36 11.07
CA ALA A 181 4.39 -21.46 10.56
C ALA A 181 3.59 -22.77 10.51
N PHE A 182 3.70 -23.48 9.38
CA PHE A 182 3.01 -24.75 9.11
C PHE A 182 1.48 -24.69 9.14
N HIS A 183 0.90 -23.50 8.90
CA HIS A 183 -0.56 -23.26 8.99
C HIS A 183 -1.18 -23.70 10.32
N LYS A 184 -0.43 -23.62 11.42
CA LYS A 184 -0.98 -23.88 12.74
C LYS A 184 -1.92 -22.75 13.16
N PRO A 185 -2.97 -23.02 13.92
CA PRO A 185 -3.80 -21.98 14.49
C PRO A 185 -2.97 -20.95 15.28
N ILE A 186 -3.43 -19.69 15.30
CA ILE A 186 -2.72 -18.59 15.99
C ILE A 186 -2.99 -18.61 17.51
N GLY A 187 -4.01 -19.34 17.95
CA GLY A 187 -4.39 -19.49 19.37
C GLY A 187 -3.66 -20.58 20.10
#